data_934fea6c5204e41eadc947363fb02099
#
_entry.id   934fea6c5204e41eadc947363fb02099
#
_cell.length_a   1.000
_cell.length_b   1.000
_cell.length_c   1.000
_cell.angle_alpha   90.00
_cell.angle_beta   90.00
_cell.angle_gamma   90.00
#
_symmetry.space_group_name_H-M   'P 1'
#
loop_
_entity.id
_entity.type
_entity.pdbx_description
1 polymer ?
#
loop_
_entity_poly.entity_id
_entity_poly.type
_entity_poly.pdbx_seq_one_letter_code
_entity_poly.pdbx_strand_id
1 'polypeptide(L)'
;MRRVFTAWLLGCLLMTAGAAQAGSEYPDGIYRGFYYDGGIEQIALQFEIKDGVFDSIVYRGVKYKDGDYMIEDASDAQKATLEQYRQMADYLIGKGVDAIDALYQPYDIVEDVDAVTTATIQSSKLISALWDGLNRRPFKLVNTSKLPGPQPYANGIYRGSYMEGGVEEVALEFELLDGCFRSIHYRALHYQQQDYLDANAPEAVKLIAVQFEQLISYLVGKPVSAVNDLYQPGNIASDADVFAGATLRAPKVISAIWDALNRHAYRID
;
A
#
# COMPACT_ATOMS: atom_id res chain seq x y z
N MET A 1 78.15 -27.69 0.25
CA MET A 1 76.78 -27.91 0.71
C MET A 1 76.06 -26.55 0.77
N ARG A 2 75.28 -26.25 -0.27
CA ARG A 2 74.51 -25.03 -0.34
C ARG A 2 73.02 -25.44 -0.13
N ARG A 3 72.40 -24.97 0.95
CA ARG A 3 70.96 -25.14 1.20
C ARG A 3 70.20 -23.99 0.55
N VAL A 4 69.34 -24.34 -0.40
CA VAL A 4 68.39 -23.41 -1.06
C VAL A 4 67.16 -23.36 -0.19
N PHE A 5 66.81 -22.17 0.34
CA PHE A 5 65.54 -21.88 0.99
C PHE A 5 64.51 -21.39 -0.07
N THR A 6 63.53 -22.22 -0.29
CA THR A 6 62.37 -21.82 -1.16
C THR A 6 61.32 -21.15 -0.28
N ALA A 7 61.12 -19.86 -0.45
CA ALA A 7 60.06 -19.10 0.20
C ALA A 7 58.76 -19.32 -0.55
N TRP A 8 57.76 -19.86 0.12
CA TRP A 8 56.38 -19.92 -0.37
C TRP A 8 55.67 -18.62 0.01
N LEU A 9 55.35 -17.80 -1.00
CA LEU A 9 54.45 -16.66 -0.86
C LEU A 9 53.01 -17.18 -0.85
N LEU A 10 52.38 -17.16 0.34
CA LEU A 10 50.93 -17.39 0.48
C LEU A 10 50.23 -16.11 0.10
N GLY A 11 49.63 -16.05 -1.12
CA GLY A 11 48.78 -14.99 -1.55
C GLY A 11 47.41 -15.12 -0.85
N CYS A 12 47.11 -14.23 0.13
CA CYS A 12 45.79 -14.07 0.66
C CYS A 12 44.90 -13.39 -0.41
N LEU A 13 44.09 -14.21 -1.06
CA LEU A 13 43.01 -13.73 -1.91
C LEU A 13 41.87 -13.20 -0.99
N LEU A 14 41.84 -11.90 -0.76
CA LEU A 14 40.70 -11.22 -0.12
C LEU A 14 39.51 -11.32 -1.07
N MET A 15 38.70 -12.35 -0.87
CA MET A 15 37.34 -12.35 -1.43
C MET A 15 36.54 -11.27 -0.69
N THR A 16 36.39 -10.10 -1.30
CA THR A 16 35.33 -9.17 -0.93
C THR A 16 34.01 -9.85 -1.31
N ALA A 17 33.36 -10.47 -0.32
CA ALA A 17 31.96 -10.83 -0.43
C ALA A 17 31.21 -9.51 -0.61
N GLY A 18 30.89 -9.19 -1.86
CA GLY A 18 29.89 -8.19 -2.16
C GLY A 18 28.60 -8.67 -1.49
N ALA A 19 28.15 -7.96 -0.45
CA ALA A 19 26.82 -8.14 0.06
C ALA A 19 25.89 -7.86 -1.14
N ALA A 20 25.31 -8.93 -1.70
CA ALA A 20 24.18 -8.79 -2.59
C ALA A 20 23.13 -8.05 -1.76
N GLN A 21 22.90 -6.79 -2.08
CA GLN A 21 21.76 -6.04 -1.58
C GLN A 21 20.55 -6.85 -2.03
N ALA A 22 19.94 -7.59 -1.09
CA ALA A 22 18.63 -8.16 -1.29
C ALA A 22 17.75 -6.97 -1.67
N GLY A 23 17.27 -6.96 -2.92
CA GLY A 23 16.36 -5.91 -3.37
C GLY A 23 15.22 -5.83 -2.36
N SER A 24 14.84 -4.62 -1.96
CA SER A 24 13.74 -4.40 -1.03
C SER A 24 12.54 -5.24 -1.47
N GLU A 25 11.92 -5.93 -0.53
CA GLU A 25 10.67 -6.68 -0.77
C GLU A 25 9.55 -5.74 -1.26
N TYR A 26 9.66 -4.46 -0.93
CA TYR A 26 8.70 -3.43 -1.27
C TYR A 26 9.26 -2.53 -2.38
N PRO A 27 8.56 -2.41 -3.54
CA PRO A 27 8.96 -1.55 -4.64
C PRO A 27 9.03 -0.07 -4.24
N ASP A 28 9.92 0.69 -4.88
CA ASP A 28 9.95 2.14 -4.75
C ASP A 28 8.64 2.75 -5.25
N GLY A 29 7.99 3.52 -4.40
CA GLY A 29 6.69 4.08 -4.73
C GLY A 29 6.01 4.81 -3.59
N ILE A 30 4.88 5.41 -3.92
CA ILE A 30 3.98 6.05 -2.97
C ILE A 30 2.91 5.05 -2.59
N TYR A 31 2.76 4.83 -1.29
CA TYR A 31 1.81 3.92 -0.68
C TYR A 31 0.71 4.68 0.03
N ARG A 32 -0.46 4.06 0.18
CA ARG A 32 -1.56 4.54 1.01
C ARG A 32 -2.07 3.42 1.89
N GLY A 33 -2.15 3.67 3.18
CA GLY A 33 -2.64 2.70 4.14
C GLY A 33 -3.61 3.33 5.12
N PHE A 34 -4.49 2.49 5.67
CA PHE A 34 -5.61 2.92 6.49
C PHE A 34 -5.78 1.98 7.69
N TYR A 35 -6.28 2.54 8.77
CA TYR A 35 -6.79 1.78 9.89
C TYR A 35 -8.23 2.19 10.18
N TYR A 36 -9.13 1.21 10.17
CA TYR A 36 -10.55 1.40 10.45
C TYR A 36 -10.93 0.70 11.74
N ASP A 37 -11.73 1.38 12.56
CA ASP A 37 -12.31 0.82 13.76
C ASP A 37 -13.66 1.48 14.04
N GLY A 38 -14.66 0.66 14.41
CA GLY A 38 -16.02 1.13 14.65
C GLY A 38 -16.67 1.86 13.47
N GLY A 39 -16.29 1.52 12.22
CA GLY A 39 -16.81 2.17 11.01
C GLY A 39 -16.17 3.54 10.71
N ILE A 40 -15.14 3.93 11.46
CA ILE A 40 -14.43 5.19 11.29
C ILE A 40 -13.01 4.92 10.76
N GLU A 41 -12.60 5.66 9.73
CA GLU A 41 -11.20 5.75 9.33
C GLU A 41 -10.44 6.56 10.38
N GLN A 42 -9.74 5.85 11.28
CA GLN A 42 -9.05 6.51 12.39
C GLN A 42 -7.66 7.00 11.99
N ILE A 43 -6.94 6.24 11.16
CA ILE A 43 -5.65 6.64 10.60
C ILE A 43 -5.71 6.47 9.09
N ALA A 44 -5.33 7.51 8.37
CA ALA A 44 -5.05 7.48 6.95
C ALA A 44 -3.65 8.01 6.69
N LEU A 45 -2.82 7.25 5.97
CA LEU A 45 -1.43 7.58 5.67
C LEU A 45 -1.18 7.62 4.17
N GLN A 46 -0.24 8.47 3.79
CA GLN A 46 0.50 8.33 2.54
C GLN A 46 1.98 8.35 2.88
N PHE A 47 2.74 7.37 2.37
CA PHE A 47 4.18 7.30 2.59
C PHE A 47 4.89 6.87 1.31
N GLU A 48 6.15 7.24 1.21
CA GLU A 48 7.03 6.87 0.09
C GLU A 48 8.12 5.93 0.58
N ILE A 49 8.30 4.82 -0.15
CA ILE A 49 9.47 3.95 -0.05
C ILE A 49 10.38 4.28 -1.22
N LYS A 50 11.64 4.51 -0.91
CA LYS A 50 12.70 4.77 -1.88
C LYS A 50 13.98 4.08 -1.43
N ASP A 51 14.57 3.32 -2.33
CA ASP A 51 15.77 2.52 -2.04
C ASP A 51 15.61 1.61 -0.79
N GLY A 52 14.37 1.13 -0.55
CA GLY A 52 14.03 0.25 0.56
C GLY A 52 13.83 0.91 1.92
N VAL A 53 13.86 2.24 1.99
CA VAL A 53 13.63 3.00 3.24
C VAL A 53 12.42 3.93 3.12
N PHE A 54 11.85 4.33 4.25
CA PHE A 54 10.84 5.38 4.29
C PHE A 54 11.48 6.73 3.94
N ASP A 55 11.09 7.32 2.81
CA ASP A 55 11.52 8.66 2.39
C ASP A 55 10.62 9.76 2.98
N SER A 56 9.33 9.50 3.05
CA SER A 56 8.36 10.40 3.66
C SER A 56 7.15 9.65 4.22
N ILE A 57 6.53 10.19 5.28
CA ILE A 57 5.26 9.71 5.83
C ILE A 57 4.40 10.93 6.16
N VAL A 58 3.19 10.97 5.60
CA VAL A 58 2.23 12.05 5.78
C VAL A 58 0.89 11.50 6.24
N TYR A 59 0.36 12.04 7.33
CA TYR A 59 -1.01 11.74 7.76
C TYR A 59 -1.99 12.46 6.84
N ARG A 60 -2.97 11.73 6.34
CA ARG A 60 -4.11 12.23 5.56
C ARG A 60 -5.38 12.30 6.40
N GLY A 61 -5.41 11.59 7.51
CA GLY A 61 -6.47 11.61 8.51
C GLY A 61 -6.00 11.01 9.81
N VAL A 62 -6.35 11.67 10.92
CA VAL A 62 -6.20 11.15 12.29
C VAL A 62 -7.49 11.48 13.02
N LYS A 63 -8.32 10.46 13.28
CA LYS A 63 -9.65 10.61 13.86
C LYS A 63 -9.87 9.59 14.97
N TYR A 64 -10.65 9.97 15.95
CA TYR A 64 -11.11 9.06 16.98
C TYR A 64 -12.49 9.48 17.49
N LYS A 65 -13.45 8.55 17.48
CA LYS A 65 -14.86 8.84 17.73
C LYS A 65 -15.33 9.98 16.80
N ASP A 66 -15.85 11.07 17.38
CA ASP A 66 -16.36 12.23 16.65
C ASP A 66 -15.30 13.34 16.45
N GLY A 67 -14.04 13.08 16.84
CA GLY A 67 -12.96 14.07 16.76
C GLY A 67 -12.04 13.85 15.59
N ASP A 68 -11.81 14.90 14.81
CA ASP A 68 -10.71 14.99 13.86
C ASP A 68 -9.55 15.76 14.50
N TYR A 69 -8.37 15.13 14.56
CA TYR A 69 -7.20 15.68 15.25
C TYR A 69 -6.39 16.61 14.35
N MET A 70 -6.72 16.66 13.05
CA MET A 70 -5.99 17.46 12.06
C MET A 70 -6.64 18.82 11.79
N ILE A 71 -7.79 19.13 12.39
CA ILE A 71 -8.44 20.42 12.23
C ILE A 71 -7.80 21.51 13.14
N GLU A 72 -7.96 22.77 12.75
CA GLU A 72 -7.38 23.90 13.47
C GLU A 72 -7.92 24.02 14.90
N ASP A 73 -9.22 23.77 15.09
CA ASP A 73 -9.92 23.85 16.37
C ASP A 73 -9.79 22.58 17.23
N ALA A 74 -8.90 21.66 16.88
CA ALA A 74 -8.63 20.50 17.71
C ALA A 74 -8.15 20.93 19.11
N SER A 75 -8.60 20.21 20.17
CA SER A 75 -8.19 20.49 21.54
C SER A 75 -6.68 20.27 21.74
N ASP A 76 -6.11 20.85 22.78
CA ASP A 76 -4.69 20.68 23.10
C ASP A 76 -4.31 19.21 23.27
N ALA A 77 -5.18 18.39 23.88
CA ALA A 77 -4.96 16.95 24.03
C ALA A 77 -4.95 16.22 22.66
N GLN A 78 -5.80 16.63 21.73
CA GLN A 78 -5.82 16.08 20.36
C GLN A 78 -4.57 16.50 19.59
N LYS A 79 -4.14 17.75 19.71
CA LYS A 79 -2.91 18.27 19.11
C LYS A 79 -1.68 17.55 19.67
N ALA A 80 -1.61 17.34 20.99
CA ALA A 80 -0.54 16.57 21.62
C ALA A 80 -0.50 15.11 21.11
N THR A 81 -1.67 14.47 20.98
CA THR A 81 -1.74 13.10 20.42
C THR A 81 -1.28 13.07 18.95
N LEU A 82 -1.70 14.05 18.15
CA LEU A 82 -1.25 14.15 16.75
C LEU A 82 0.27 14.33 16.66
N GLU A 83 0.85 15.11 17.57
CA GLU A 83 2.30 15.32 17.62
C GLU A 83 3.05 14.03 17.96
N GLN A 84 2.53 13.22 18.87
CA GLN A 84 3.10 11.89 19.16
C GLN A 84 3.06 10.97 17.94
N TYR A 85 1.97 10.99 17.18
CA TYR A 85 1.91 10.27 15.89
C TYR A 85 2.96 10.76 14.89
N ARG A 86 3.20 12.08 14.82
CA ARG A 86 4.24 12.65 13.96
C ARG A 86 5.63 12.20 14.37
N GLN A 87 5.96 12.23 15.67
CA GLN A 87 7.25 11.74 16.18
C GLN A 87 7.50 10.27 15.80
N MET A 88 6.48 9.42 15.91
CA MET A 88 6.58 8.02 15.46
C MET A 88 6.81 7.90 13.95
N ALA A 89 6.15 8.73 13.14
CA ALA A 89 6.37 8.76 11.69
C ALA A 89 7.79 9.25 11.37
N ASP A 90 8.24 10.35 11.99
CA ASP A 90 9.57 10.92 11.80
C ASP A 90 10.68 9.95 12.20
N TYR A 91 10.43 9.14 13.24
CA TYR A 91 11.37 8.09 13.64
C TYR A 91 11.64 7.08 12.51
N LEU A 92 10.66 6.80 11.66
CA LEU A 92 10.81 5.83 10.56
C LEU A 92 11.57 6.42 9.35
N ILE A 93 11.63 7.74 9.19
CA ILE A 93 12.29 8.36 8.05
C ILE A 93 13.75 7.94 7.95
N GLY A 94 14.17 7.49 6.77
CA GLY A 94 15.50 6.96 6.48
C GLY A 94 15.75 5.53 6.97
N LYS A 95 14.75 4.87 7.56
CA LYS A 95 14.85 3.48 8.03
C LYS A 95 14.09 2.51 7.12
N GLY A 96 14.49 1.24 7.13
CA GLY A 96 13.81 0.16 6.42
C GLY A 96 12.45 -0.19 7.03
N VAL A 97 11.68 -1.00 6.31
CA VAL A 97 10.33 -1.41 6.73
C VAL A 97 10.34 -2.19 8.05
N ASP A 98 11.42 -2.92 8.34
CA ASP A 98 11.64 -3.62 9.61
C ASP A 98 11.62 -2.69 10.84
N ALA A 99 11.92 -1.40 10.66
CA ALA A 99 11.84 -0.41 11.74
C ALA A 99 10.41 -0.18 12.27
N ILE A 100 9.37 -0.61 11.55
CA ILE A 100 7.98 -0.58 12.03
C ILE A 100 7.84 -1.34 13.36
N ASP A 101 8.62 -2.39 13.56
CA ASP A 101 8.57 -3.18 14.79
C ASP A 101 8.96 -2.37 16.04
N ALA A 102 9.80 -1.35 15.90
CA ALA A 102 10.15 -0.47 17.02
C ALA A 102 8.94 0.32 17.54
N LEU A 103 7.93 0.55 16.71
CA LEU A 103 6.70 1.25 17.11
C LEU A 103 5.85 0.47 18.15
N TYR A 104 6.12 -0.82 18.36
CA TYR A 104 5.50 -1.56 19.46
C TYR A 104 5.98 -1.10 20.84
N GLN A 105 7.09 -0.34 20.88
CA GLN A 105 7.63 0.30 22.07
C GLN A 105 7.64 1.84 21.90
N PRO A 106 6.46 2.49 21.77
CA PRO A 106 6.37 3.91 21.42
C PRO A 106 7.02 4.84 22.45
N TYR A 107 7.13 4.39 23.69
CA TYR A 107 7.76 5.16 24.78
C TYR A 107 9.27 5.35 24.62
N ASP A 108 9.91 4.55 23.78
CA ASP A 108 11.32 4.69 23.43
C ASP A 108 11.54 5.73 22.32
N ILE A 109 10.45 6.22 21.71
CA ILE A 109 10.47 7.08 20.54
C ILE A 109 9.91 8.48 20.87
N VAL A 110 8.83 8.53 21.65
CA VAL A 110 8.09 9.75 21.94
C VAL A 110 8.60 10.39 23.23
N GLU A 111 9.03 11.67 23.15
CA GLU A 111 9.74 12.35 24.23
C GLU A 111 8.82 12.79 25.40
N ASP A 112 7.54 13.06 25.16
CA ASP A 112 6.61 13.61 26.16
C ASP A 112 5.54 12.61 26.57
N VAL A 113 5.91 11.73 27.51
CA VAL A 113 5.04 10.67 28.04
C VAL A 113 4.02 11.20 29.05
N ASP A 114 4.28 12.35 29.70
CA ASP A 114 3.41 12.89 30.78
C ASP A 114 2.08 13.44 30.23
N ALA A 115 2.04 13.91 28.98
CA ALA A 115 0.79 14.26 28.28
C ALA A 115 -0.11 13.04 27.99
N VAL A 116 0.41 11.82 28.20
CA VAL A 116 -0.19 10.53 27.83
C VAL A 116 -1.13 9.95 28.89
N THR A 117 -1.18 10.48 30.09
CA THR A 117 -1.98 9.90 31.19
C THR A 117 -3.49 9.86 30.89
N THR A 118 -3.96 10.50 29.81
CA THR A 118 -5.37 10.41 29.36
C THR A 118 -5.55 9.91 27.93
N ALA A 119 -4.49 9.82 27.11
CA ALA A 119 -4.55 9.33 25.73
C ALA A 119 -3.44 8.31 25.51
N THR A 120 -3.73 7.05 25.75
CA THR A 120 -2.80 5.95 25.43
C THR A 120 -2.39 6.06 23.96
N ILE A 121 -1.08 6.27 23.69
CA ILE A 121 -0.55 6.25 22.34
C ILE A 121 -0.92 4.91 21.71
N GLN A 122 -1.77 4.95 20.70
CA GLN A 122 -2.19 3.75 19.99
C GLN A 122 -1.32 3.52 18.76
N SER A 123 -0.02 3.31 19.01
CA SER A 123 0.95 3.01 17.95
C SER A 123 0.53 1.82 17.07
N SER A 124 -0.23 0.87 17.63
CA SER A 124 -0.81 -0.25 16.91
C SER A 124 -1.68 0.17 15.72
N LYS A 125 -2.35 1.33 15.79
CA LYS A 125 -3.14 1.85 14.68
C LYS A 125 -2.24 2.35 13.54
N LEU A 126 -1.15 3.03 13.88
CA LEU A 126 -0.14 3.44 12.90
C LEU A 126 0.52 2.24 12.26
N ILE A 127 0.95 1.26 13.05
CA ILE A 127 1.52 -0.01 12.58
C ILE A 127 0.55 -0.68 11.60
N SER A 128 -0.72 -0.81 11.97
CA SER A 128 -1.73 -1.43 11.12
C SER A 128 -1.94 -0.67 9.81
N ALA A 129 -1.96 0.66 9.85
CA ALA A 129 -2.09 1.48 8.65
C ALA A 129 -0.86 1.37 7.73
N LEU A 130 0.36 1.30 8.27
CA LEU A 130 1.58 1.08 7.50
C LEU A 130 1.55 -0.27 6.79
N TRP A 131 1.23 -1.35 7.52
CA TRP A 131 1.11 -2.69 6.94
C TRP A 131 -0.03 -2.80 5.93
N ASP A 132 -1.16 -2.13 6.17
CA ASP A 132 -2.25 -2.05 5.18
C ASP A 132 -1.75 -1.46 3.86
N GLY A 133 -1.00 -0.35 3.91
CA GLY A 133 -0.42 0.27 2.73
C GLY A 133 0.59 -0.63 2.01
N LEU A 134 1.50 -1.25 2.74
CA LEU A 134 2.51 -2.16 2.19
C LEU A 134 1.88 -3.39 1.52
N ASN A 135 0.87 -3.97 2.16
CA ASN A 135 0.16 -5.15 1.65
C ASN A 135 -0.66 -4.84 0.39
N ARG A 136 -1.11 -3.60 0.22
CA ARG A 136 -1.87 -3.16 -0.97
C ARG A 136 -1.01 -2.78 -2.16
N ARG A 137 0.31 -2.85 -2.03
CA ARG A 137 1.27 -2.43 -3.04
C ARG A 137 1.27 -0.90 -3.26
N PRO A 138 2.26 -0.35 -3.99
CA PRO A 138 2.31 1.09 -4.21
C PRO A 138 1.03 1.61 -4.87
N PHE A 139 0.50 2.70 -4.36
CA PHE A 139 -0.54 3.47 -5.02
C PHE A 139 0.00 4.12 -6.31
N LYS A 140 1.29 4.51 -6.30
CA LYS A 140 2.00 5.05 -7.46
C LYS A 140 3.45 4.57 -7.43
N LEU A 141 3.93 4.03 -8.56
CA LEU A 141 5.34 3.71 -8.72
C LEU A 141 6.15 5.00 -8.94
N VAL A 142 7.26 5.14 -8.23
CA VAL A 142 8.21 6.25 -8.43
C VAL A 142 9.31 5.83 -9.39
N ASN A 143 9.77 4.59 -9.29
CA ASN A 143 10.71 3.97 -10.22
C ASN A 143 10.13 2.66 -10.75
N THR A 144 10.61 2.22 -11.94
CA THR A 144 10.30 0.90 -12.50
C THR A 144 11.09 -0.22 -11.82
N SER A 145 11.35 -0.09 -10.50
CA SER A 145 11.95 -1.13 -9.69
C SER A 145 11.20 -2.44 -9.86
N LYS A 146 11.91 -3.56 -9.82
CA LYS A 146 11.30 -4.87 -10.01
C LYS A 146 10.16 -5.05 -9.02
N LEU A 147 8.94 -5.10 -9.55
CA LEU A 147 7.79 -5.52 -8.76
C LEU A 147 8.01 -6.98 -8.33
N PRO A 148 7.67 -7.33 -7.09
CA PRO A 148 7.78 -8.72 -6.64
C PRO A 148 7.04 -9.64 -7.59
N GLY A 149 7.65 -10.79 -7.89
CA GLY A 149 7.02 -11.82 -8.71
C GLY A 149 5.72 -12.33 -8.07
N PRO A 150 4.87 -13.02 -8.86
CA PRO A 150 3.65 -13.59 -8.34
C PRO A 150 3.97 -14.63 -7.26
N GLN A 151 3.30 -14.53 -6.13
CA GLN A 151 3.25 -15.59 -5.14
C GLN A 151 2.25 -16.67 -5.61
N PRO A 152 2.44 -17.93 -5.24
CA PRO A 152 1.45 -18.97 -5.52
C PRO A 152 0.17 -18.69 -4.72
N TYR A 153 -0.89 -18.29 -5.41
CA TYR A 153 -2.22 -18.10 -4.82
C TYR A 153 -3.05 -19.38 -4.99
N ALA A 154 -3.83 -19.73 -3.97
CA ALA A 154 -4.76 -20.85 -4.05
C ALA A 154 -5.84 -20.57 -5.11
N ASN A 155 -6.35 -21.63 -5.74
CA ASN A 155 -7.54 -21.55 -6.58
C ASN A 155 -8.74 -21.18 -5.70
N GLY A 156 -9.64 -20.34 -6.19
CA GLY A 156 -10.83 -19.95 -5.45
C GLY A 156 -11.28 -18.53 -5.70
N ILE A 157 -12.30 -18.11 -4.95
CA ILE A 157 -12.91 -16.78 -5.03
C ILE A 157 -12.28 -15.86 -4.00
N TYR A 158 -11.90 -14.67 -4.44
CA TYR A 158 -11.28 -13.64 -3.64
C TYR A 158 -12.16 -12.38 -3.60
N ARG A 159 -12.13 -11.67 -2.48
CA ARG A 159 -12.81 -10.39 -2.28
C ARG A 159 -11.88 -9.39 -1.63
N GLY A 160 -11.80 -8.21 -2.20
CA GLY A 160 -11.01 -7.13 -1.64
C GLY A 160 -11.60 -5.78 -1.96
N SER A 161 -11.16 -4.77 -1.23
CA SER A 161 -11.67 -3.42 -1.37
C SER A 161 -10.59 -2.36 -1.16
N TYR A 162 -10.85 -1.18 -1.71
CA TYR A 162 -10.14 0.05 -1.41
C TYR A 162 -11.13 1.04 -0.80
N MET A 163 -10.83 1.47 0.42
CA MET A 163 -11.60 2.46 1.15
C MET A 163 -10.81 3.75 1.28
N GLU A 164 -11.48 4.89 1.17
CA GLU A 164 -10.88 6.19 1.40
C GLU A 164 -11.93 7.14 1.97
N GLY A 165 -11.58 7.89 3.04
CA GLY A 165 -12.50 8.81 3.68
C GLY A 165 -13.76 8.15 4.27
N GLY A 166 -13.69 6.87 4.64
CA GLY A 166 -14.84 6.10 5.14
C GLY A 166 -15.79 5.58 4.06
N VAL A 167 -15.44 5.76 2.78
CA VAL A 167 -16.23 5.27 1.63
C VAL A 167 -15.52 4.09 0.99
N GLU A 168 -16.24 2.98 0.77
CA GLU A 168 -15.77 1.88 -0.05
C GLU A 168 -15.83 2.32 -1.52
N GLU A 169 -14.71 2.81 -2.06
CA GLU A 169 -14.67 3.35 -3.41
C GLU A 169 -14.57 2.27 -4.48
N VAL A 170 -13.83 1.20 -4.19
CA VAL A 170 -13.70 0.04 -5.08
C VAL A 170 -13.86 -1.22 -4.25
N ALA A 171 -14.79 -2.09 -4.61
CA ALA A 171 -14.87 -3.46 -4.11
C ALA A 171 -14.93 -4.42 -5.29
N LEU A 172 -14.15 -5.50 -5.18
CA LEU A 172 -13.99 -6.51 -6.24
C LEU A 172 -14.28 -7.90 -5.72
N GLU A 173 -14.77 -8.75 -6.61
CA GLU A 173 -14.75 -10.19 -6.46
C GLU A 173 -14.16 -10.80 -7.73
N PHE A 174 -13.24 -11.75 -7.57
CA PHE A 174 -12.63 -12.47 -8.67
C PHE A 174 -12.33 -13.92 -8.32
N GLU A 175 -12.29 -14.76 -9.33
CA GLU A 175 -11.90 -16.16 -9.25
C GLU A 175 -10.50 -16.34 -9.83
N LEU A 176 -9.63 -16.99 -9.07
CA LEU A 176 -8.34 -17.47 -9.56
C LEU A 176 -8.38 -18.96 -9.82
N LEU A 177 -7.83 -19.36 -10.97
CA LEU A 177 -7.56 -20.74 -11.34
C LEU A 177 -6.14 -20.82 -11.91
N ASP A 178 -5.31 -21.65 -11.30
CA ASP A 178 -3.90 -21.85 -11.69
C ASP A 178 -3.11 -20.53 -11.79
N GLY A 179 -3.35 -19.62 -10.85
CA GLY A 179 -2.70 -18.32 -10.78
C GLY A 179 -3.16 -17.28 -11.82
N CYS A 180 -4.21 -17.60 -12.60
CA CYS A 180 -4.80 -16.69 -13.58
C CYS A 180 -6.21 -16.24 -13.16
N PHE A 181 -6.58 -15.02 -13.53
CA PHE A 181 -7.94 -14.52 -13.35
C PHE A 181 -8.90 -15.24 -14.30
N ARG A 182 -9.84 -16.01 -13.75
CA ARG A 182 -10.90 -16.65 -14.53
C ARG A 182 -12.06 -15.71 -14.76
N SER A 183 -12.41 -14.97 -13.71
CA SER A 183 -13.45 -13.93 -13.75
C SER A 183 -13.09 -12.83 -12.76
N ILE A 184 -13.58 -11.62 -13.01
CA ILE A 184 -13.42 -10.48 -12.11
C ILE A 184 -14.57 -9.50 -12.37
N HIS A 185 -15.15 -8.94 -11.31
CA HIS A 185 -16.22 -7.95 -11.40
C HIS A 185 -16.22 -7.00 -10.21
N TYR A 186 -16.76 -5.82 -10.41
CA TYR A 186 -16.99 -4.86 -9.34
C TYR A 186 -18.21 -5.26 -8.51
N ARG A 187 -18.08 -5.18 -7.19
CA ARG A 187 -19.16 -5.24 -6.23
C ARG A 187 -19.60 -3.85 -5.77
N ALA A 188 -18.66 -2.91 -5.78
CA ALA A 188 -18.89 -1.49 -5.56
C ALA A 188 -17.87 -0.68 -6.37
N LEU A 189 -18.33 0.45 -6.92
CA LEU A 189 -17.48 1.42 -7.60
C LEU A 189 -18.05 2.81 -7.36
N HIS A 190 -17.48 3.51 -6.35
CA HIS A 190 -17.98 4.81 -5.90
C HIS A 190 -16.89 5.88 -5.96
N TYR A 191 -17.27 7.10 -6.18
CA TYR A 191 -16.43 8.27 -6.01
C TYR A 191 -17.26 9.52 -5.75
N GLN A 192 -16.91 10.28 -4.69
CA GLN A 192 -17.60 11.52 -4.32
C GLN A 192 -19.14 11.40 -4.29
N GLN A 193 -19.66 10.39 -3.59
CA GLN A 193 -21.10 10.08 -3.47
C GLN A 193 -21.76 9.62 -4.77
N GLN A 194 -21.00 9.43 -5.85
CA GLN A 194 -21.51 8.91 -7.10
C GLN A 194 -21.25 7.39 -7.18
N ASP A 195 -22.32 6.63 -7.38
CA ASP A 195 -22.23 5.21 -7.74
C ASP A 195 -22.06 5.07 -9.25
N TYR A 196 -20.94 4.50 -9.67
CA TYR A 196 -20.62 4.29 -11.08
C TYR A 196 -21.26 3.02 -11.66
N LEU A 197 -21.83 2.16 -10.81
CA LEU A 197 -22.58 0.96 -11.22
C LEU A 197 -24.09 1.24 -11.37
N ASP A 198 -24.57 2.43 -10.98
CA ASP A 198 -25.97 2.80 -11.14
C ASP A 198 -26.33 2.92 -12.64
N ALA A 199 -27.30 2.13 -13.08
CA ALA A 199 -27.81 2.15 -14.45
C ALA A 199 -28.40 3.52 -14.85
N ASN A 200 -28.82 4.33 -13.86
CA ASN A 200 -29.37 5.67 -14.05
C ASN A 200 -28.32 6.78 -13.90
N ALA A 201 -27.04 6.42 -13.70
CA ALA A 201 -25.97 7.41 -13.59
C ALA A 201 -25.90 8.31 -14.84
N PRO A 202 -25.44 9.58 -14.69
CA PRO A 202 -25.18 10.47 -15.83
C PRO A 202 -24.24 9.83 -16.85
N GLU A 203 -24.39 10.19 -18.14
CA GLU A 203 -23.60 9.60 -19.22
C GLU A 203 -22.08 9.72 -19.00
N ALA A 204 -21.62 10.86 -18.48
CA ALA A 204 -20.21 11.06 -18.14
C ALA A 204 -19.70 10.05 -17.09
N VAL A 205 -20.55 9.65 -16.14
CA VAL A 205 -20.22 8.64 -15.11
C VAL A 205 -20.16 7.26 -15.74
N LYS A 206 -21.10 6.93 -16.64
CA LYS A 206 -21.12 5.66 -17.38
C LYS A 206 -19.86 5.48 -18.24
N LEU A 207 -19.41 6.54 -18.90
CA LEU A 207 -18.17 6.51 -19.67
C LEU A 207 -16.95 6.16 -18.78
N ILE A 208 -16.90 6.71 -17.57
CA ILE A 208 -15.84 6.36 -16.61
C ILE A 208 -15.99 4.90 -16.17
N ALA A 209 -17.21 4.44 -15.89
CA ALA A 209 -17.47 3.04 -15.52
C ALA A 209 -16.99 2.07 -16.61
N VAL A 210 -17.23 2.37 -17.89
CA VAL A 210 -16.73 1.56 -19.02
C VAL A 210 -15.22 1.42 -19.00
N GLN A 211 -14.50 2.47 -18.62
CA GLN A 211 -13.04 2.42 -18.55
C GLN A 211 -12.55 1.56 -17.37
N PHE A 212 -13.21 1.63 -16.23
CA PHE A 212 -12.94 0.71 -15.13
C PHE A 212 -13.20 -0.74 -15.54
N GLU A 213 -14.29 -1.00 -16.26
CA GLU A 213 -14.58 -2.34 -16.83
C GLU A 213 -13.49 -2.82 -17.79
N GLN A 214 -12.90 -1.94 -18.60
CA GLN A 214 -11.78 -2.30 -19.48
C GLN A 214 -10.55 -2.75 -18.68
N LEU A 215 -10.26 -2.12 -17.52
CA LEU A 215 -9.14 -2.51 -16.67
C LEU A 215 -9.28 -3.94 -16.15
N ILE A 216 -10.45 -4.29 -15.61
CA ILE A 216 -10.65 -5.62 -15.06
C ILE A 216 -10.81 -6.68 -16.18
N SER A 217 -11.47 -6.33 -17.27
CA SER A 217 -11.58 -7.22 -18.44
C SER A 217 -10.22 -7.57 -19.03
N TYR A 218 -9.26 -6.63 -19.00
CA TYR A 218 -7.89 -6.87 -19.41
C TYR A 218 -7.22 -8.01 -18.64
N LEU A 219 -7.56 -8.18 -17.36
CA LEU A 219 -6.96 -9.19 -16.48
C LEU A 219 -7.50 -10.60 -16.72
N VAL A 220 -8.71 -10.74 -17.30
CA VAL A 220 -9.32 -12.05 -17.53
C VAL A 220 -8.43 -12.91 -18.43
N GLY A 221 -8.12 -14.12 -17.98
CA GLY A 221 -7.22 -15.06 -18.65
C GLY A 221 -5.72 -14.79 -18.43
N LYS A 222 -5.37 -13.74 -17.69
CA LYS A 222 -3.97 -13.38 -17.43
C LYS A 222 -3.54 -13.78 -16.02
N PRO A 223 -2.23 -13.98 -15.82
CA PRO A 223 -1.69 -14.27 -14.49
C PRO A 223 -1.80 -13.04 -13.57
N VAL A 224 -1.76 -13.28 -12.25
CA VAL A 224 -1.81 -12.22 -11.23
C VAL A 224 -0.75 -11.13 -11.47
N SER A 225 0.42 -11.46 -12.02
CA SER A 225 1.45 -10.47 -12.36
C SER A 225 0.97 -9.38 -13.32
N ALA A 226 -0.04 -9.63 -14.13
CA ALA A 226 -0.61 -8.64 -15.05
C ALA A 226 -1.32 -7.48 -14.35
N VAL A 227 -1.62 -7.59 -13.04
CA VAL A 227 -2.09 -6.45 -12.23
C VAL A 227 -1.11 -5.28 -12.28
N ASN A 228 0.18 -5.56 -12.45
CA ASN A 228 1.21 -4.53 -12.56
C ASN A 228 1.06 -3.66 -13.83
N ASP A 229 0.45 -4.19 -14.88
CA ASP A 229 0.22 -3.45 -16.14
C ASP A 229 -0.80 -2.33 -15.93
N LEU A 230 -1.67 -2.46 -14.90
CA LEU A 230 -2.66 -1.44 -14.54
C LEU A 230 -2.02 -0.13 -14.04
N TYR A 231 -0.72 -0.12 -13.68
CA TYR A 231 -0.01 1.14 -13.38
C TYR A 231 0.14 2.04 -14.63
N GLN A 232 -0.09 1.48 -15.83
CA GLN A 232 -0.09 2.20 -17.10
C GLN A 232 -1.44 2.07 -17.81
N PRO A 233 -2.53 2.58 -17.24
CA PRO A 233 -3.90 2.32 -17.70
C PRO A 233 -4.17 2.82 -19.13
N GLY A 234 -3.43 3.83 -19.60
CA GLY A 234 -3.51 4.33 -20.96
C GLY A 234 -3.11 3.31 -22.03
N ASN A 235 -2.39 2.23 -21.67
CA ASN A 235 -2.07 1.14 -22.58
C ASN A 235 -3.20 0.10 -22.68
N ILE A 236 -4.23 0.21 -21.83
CA ILE A 236 -5.30 -0.78 -21.68
C ILE A 236 -6.64 -0.22 -22.13
N ALA A 237 -6.99 0.96 -21.65
CA ALA A 237 -8.23 1.64 -21.97
C ALA A 237 -8.04 2.53 -23.20
N SER A 238 -8.78 2.24 -24.28
CA SER A 238 -8.85 3.10 -25.45
C SER A 238 -9.71 4.32 -25.16
N ASP A 239 -9.27 5.51 -25.58
CA ASP A 239 -9.86 6.85 -25.36
C ASP A 239 -9.29 7.61 -24.14
N ALA A 240 -7.97 7.55 -23.99
CA ALA A 240 -7.26 8.38 -23.01
C ALA A 240 -7.49 9.89 -23.20
N ASP A 241 -7.93 10.36 -24.36
CA ASP A 241 -8.16 11.78 -24.64
C ASP A 241 -9.43 12.34 -23.95
N VAL A 242 -10.39 11.49 -23.61
CA VAL A 242 -11.56 11.88 -22.79
C VAL A 242 -11.15 12.09 -21.32
N PHE A 243 -9.95 11.69 -20.95
CA PHE A 243 -9.43 11.67 -19.58
C PHE A 243 -8.75 12.95 -19.11
N ALA A 244 -8.64 13.98 -19.92
CA ALA A 244 -8.01 15.24 -19.50
C ALA A 244 -8.65 15.89 -18.26
N GLY A 245 -9.77 15.36 -17.77
CA GLY A 245 -10.43 15.81 -16.53
C GLY A 245 -10.71 14.73 -15.48
N ALA A 246 -10.63 13.44 -15.82
CA ALA A 246 -10.89 12.34 -14.89
C ALA A 246 -9.75 11.31 -14.95
N THR A 247 -8.69 11.55 -14.19
CA THR A 247 -7.60 10.59 -14.06
C THR A 247 -8.15 9.24 -13.66
N LEU A 248 -8.09 8.26 -14.57
CA LEU A 248 -8.46 6.89 -14.30
C LEU A 248 -7.71 6.41 -13.04
N ARG A 249 -8.45 6.10 -11.99
CA ARG A 249 -7.87 5.77 -10.69
C ARG A 249 -7.54 4.28 -10.60
N ALA A 250 -6.84 3.76 -11.62
CA ALA A 250 -6.32 2.40 -11.64
C ALA A 250 -5.59 1.98 -10.35
N PRO A 251 -4.83 2.86 -9.67
CA PRO A 251 -4.23 2.54 -8.37
C PRO A 251 -5.21 2.04 -7.31
N LYS A 252 -6.47 2.49 -7.32
CA LYS A 252 -7.51 2.01 -6.38
C LYS A 252 -7.94 0.58 -6.71
N VAL A 253 -8.03 0.25 -8.00
CA VAL A 253 -8.31 -1.11 -8.48
C VAL A 253 -7.16 -2.04 -8.12
N ILE A 254 -5.91 -1.63 -8.37
CA ILE A 254 -4.71 -2.37 -7.97
C ILE A 254 -4.73 -2.65 -6.47
N SER A 255 -4.96 -1.62 -5.65
CA SER A 255 -5.00 -1.75 -4.19
C SER A 255 -6.10 -2.71 -3.73
N ALA A 256 -7.30 -2.68 -4.34
CA ALA A 256 -8.39 -3.59 -4.00
C ALA A 256 -8.07 -5.05 -4.38
N ILE A 257 -7.39 -5.28 -5.52
CA ILE A 257 -6.95 -6.63 -5.92
C ILE A 257 -5.90 -7.15 -4.92
N TRP A 258 -4.90 -6.34 -4.56
CA TRP A 258 -3.88 -6.74 -3.59
C TRP A 258 -4.43 -6.90 -2.18
N ASP A 259 -5.42 -6.10 -1.77
CA ASP A 259 -6.16 -6.32 -0.52
C ASP A 259 -6.79 -7.72 -0.50
N ALA A 260 -7.41 -8.14 -1.61
CA ALA A 260 -7.98 -9.47 -1.72
C ALA A 260 -6.92 -10.59 -1.67
N LEU A 261 -5.81 -10.43 -2.41
CA LEU A 261 -4.75 -11.43 -2.52
C LEU A 261 -3.95 -11.61 -1.23
N ASN A 262 -3.85 -10.58 -0.39
CA ASN A 262 -3.21 -10.64 0.92
C ASN A 262 -4.11 -11.19 2.02
N ARG A 263 -5.37 -11.49 1.69
CA ARG A 263 -6.29 -12.26 2.53
C ARG A 263 -6.35 -13.70 2.01
N HIS A 264 -6.89 -14.59 2.83
CA HIS A 264 -7.23 -15.92 2.35
C HIS A 264 -8.37 -15.84 1.33
N ALA A 265 -8.43 -16.78 0.41
CA ALA A 265 -9.56 -16.92 -0.49
C ALA A 265 -10.88 -16.96 0.32
N TYR A 266 -11.87 -16.19 -0.15
CA TYR A 266 -13.19 -16.13 0.47
C TYR A 266 -13.88 -17.50 0.38
N ARG A 267 -13.64 -18.23 -0.70
CA ARG A 267 -14.06 -19.60 -0.92
C ARG A 267 -13.01 -20.34 -1.73
N ILE A 268 -12.68 -21.53 -1.30
CA ILE A 268 -11.78 -22.48 -1.98
C ILE A 268 -12.66 -23.50 -2.69
N ASP A 269 -12.37 -23.78 -3.96
CA ASP A 269 -13.06 -24.82 -4.75
C ASP A 269 -12.47 -26.19 -4.51
#